data_6cb5f529ec3083dd4717d60f40066423
#
_entry.id   6cb5f529ec3083dd4717d60f40066423
#
_cell.length_a   1.000
_cell.length_b   1.000
_cell.length_c   1.000
_cell.angle_alpha   90.00
_cell.angle_beta   90.00
_cell.angle_gamma   90.00
#
_symmetry.space_group_name_H-M   'P 1'
#
loop_
_entity.id
_entity.type
_entity.pdbx_description
1 polymer ?
#
loop_
_entity_poly.entity_id
_entity_poly.type
_entity_poly.pdbx_seq_one_letter_code
_entity_poly.pdbx_strand_id
1 'polypeptide(L)'
;MLFAAVCNFVKDGLSTWTPVILKEQFGLGDSASMILTLILPVFGLFGSMLALAVNRKIRDYRLMAGVFYVGLSFCLGGLLLSFRGAGVVLTLALLGVISCLAYAVNNVVTSMMPLELRDRVNSGFLAGLMNSATYIGSTASAYGLGRIADGAGWNAVILVMLGASVLSALAGIACAGLRRSR
;
A
#
# COMPACT_ATOMS: atom_id res chain seq x y z
N MET A 1 -1.08 -12.97 -6.47
CA MET A 1 -0.07 -13.05 -5.40
C MET A 1 0.81 -11.81 -5.34
N LEU A 2 1.40 -11.36 -6.45
CA LEU A 2 2.24 -10.15 -6.46
C LEU A 2 1.55 -8.93 -5.82
N PHE A 3 0.33 -8.61 -6.24
CA PHE A 3 -0.44 -7.49 -5.67
C PHE A 3 -0.63 -7.60 -4.15
N ALA A 4 -0.85 -8.82 -3.63
CA ALA A 4 -1.02 -9.05 -2.20
C ALA A 4 0.28 -8.79 -1.44
N ALA A 5 1.40 -9.32 -1.94
CA ALA A 5 2.70 -9.15 -1.31
C ALA A 5 3.13 -7.67 -1.32
N VAL A 6 3.05 -6.98 -2.47
CA VAL A 6 3.42 -5.56 -2.57
C VAL A 6 2.49 -4.68 -1.74
N CYS A 7 1.20 -5.01 -1.65
CA CYS A 7 0.26 -4.27 -0.81
C CYS A 7 0.72 -4.22 0.64
N ASN A 8 1.01 -5.37 1.23
CA ASN A 8 1.43 -5.41 2.63
C ASN A 8 2.89 -4.95 2.80
N PHE A 9 3.74 -5.15 1.80
CA PHE A 9 5.08 -4.56 1.81
C PHE A 9 5.03 -3.04 2.02
N VAL A 10 4.14 -2.34 1.32
CA VAL A 10 3.97 -0.89 1.48
C VAL A 10 3.19 -0.55 2.76
N LYS A 11 2.03 -1.19 2.96
CA LYS A 11 1.12 -0.89 4.08
C LYS A 11 1.78 -1.13 5.44
N ASP A 12 2.30 -2.33 5.64
CA ASP A 12 2.89 -2.73 6.93
C ASP A 12 4.27 -2.11 7.11
N GLY A 13 5.01 -1.90 6.00
CA GLY A 13 6.26 -1.14 6.01
C GLY A 13 6.07 0.28 6.52
N LEU A 14 5.08 1.01 5.99
CA LEU A 14 4.77 2.35 6.48
C LEU A 14 4.26 2.31 7.93
N SER A 15 3.35 1.40 8.28
CA SER A 15 2.84 1.31 9.65
C SER A 15 3.96 1.05 10.67
N THR A 16 4.94 0.23 10.32
CA THR A 16 6.06 -0.11 11.21
C THR A 16 7.07 1.03 11.31
N TRP A 17 7.40 1.67 10.20
CA TRP A 17 8.51 2.61 10.14
C TRP A 17 8.11 4.08 10.24
N THR A 18 6.82 4.43 10.10
CA THR A 18 6.36 5.82 10.21
C THR A 18 6.76 6.51 11.51
N PRO A 19 6.69 5.88 12.72
CA PRO A 19 7.15 6.56 13.94
C PRO A 19 8.61 6.96 13.87
N VAL A 20 9.47 6.08 13.32
CA VAL A 20 10.90 6.34 13.18
C VAL A 20 11.16 7.40 12.11
N ILE A 21 10.46 7.34 10.98
CA ILE A 21 10.51 8.37 9.93
C ILE A 21 10.17 9.75 10.49
N LEU A 22 9.08 9.86 11.25
CA LEU A 22 8.64 11.12 11.84
C LEU A 22 9.66 11.65 12.86
N LYS A 23 10.25 10.78 13.65
CA LYS A 23 11.28 11.13 14.61
C LYS A 23 12.55 11.65 13.90
N GLU A 24 13.08 10.90 12.94
CA GLU A 24 14.37 11.19 12.31
C GLU A 24 14.29 12.33 11.28
N GLN A 25 13.20 12.41 10.50
CA GLN A 25 13.05 13.43 9.47
C GLN A 25 12.58 14.79 10.01
N PHE A 26 11.81 14.78 11.09
CA PHE A 26 11.18 16.00 11.62
C PHE A 26 11.60 16.34 13.07
N GLY A 27 12.48 15.54 13.68
CA GLY A 27 12.94 15.78 15.04
C GLY A 27 11.85 15.65 16.10
N LEU A 28 10.79 14.89 15.84
CA LEU A 28 9.69 14.72 16.78
C LEU A 28 10.09 13.79 17.94
N GLY A 29 9.54 14.05 19.12
CA GLY A 29 9.70 13.15 20.26
C GLY A 29 9.01 11.80 20.05
N ASP A 30 9.45 10.77 20.78
CA ASP A 30 8.94 9.39 20.62
C ASP A 30 7.41 9.31 20.80
N SER A 31 6.87 9.93 21.85
CA SER A 31 5.43 9.94 22.12
C SER A 31 4.64 10.63 21.00
N ALA A 32 5.12 11.77 20.52
CA ALA A 32 4.46 12.52 19.44
C ALA A 32 4.46 11.71 18.13
N SER A 33 5.58 11.09 17.77
CA SER A 33 5.69 10.27 16.56
C SER A 33 4.76 9.06 16.60
N MET A 34 4.63 8.39 17.76
CA MET A 34 3.71 7.26 17.94
C MET A 34 2.25 7.69 17.82
N ILE A 35 1.84 8.80 18.47
CA ILE A 35 0.47 9.33 18.41
C ILE A 35 0.10 9.73 16.99
N LEU A 36 0.98 10.42 16.27
CA LEU A 36 0.75 10.85 14.90
C LEU A 36 0.62 9.66 13.93
N THR A 37 1.29 8.54 14.22
CA THR A 37 1.17 7.32 13.41
C THR A 37 -0.23 6.70 13.46
N LEU A 38 -1.04 7.00 14.48
CA LEU A 38 -2.43 6.53 14.56
C LEU A 38 -3.31 7.06 13.41
N ILE A 39 -2.85 8.07 12.68
CA ILE A 39 -3.52 8.52 11.45
C ILE A 39 -3.63 7.39 10.41
N LEU A 40 -2.66 6.48 10.36
CA LEU A 40 -2.62 5.39 9.36
C LEU A 40 -3.80 4.43 9.48
N PRO A 41 -4.08 3.79 10.65
CA PRO A 41 -5.23 2.91 10.78
C PRO A 41 -6.56 3.66 10.66
N VAL A 42 -6.64 4.93 11.10
CA VAL A 42 -7.86 5.73 10.94
C VAL A 42 -8.20 5.94 9.47
N PHE A 43 -7.22 6.37 8.66
CA PHE A 43 -7.42 6.52 7.22
C PHE A 43 -7.58 5.16 6.52
N GLY A 44 -7.01 4.10 7.06
CA GLY A 44 -7.18 2.74 6.56
C GLY A 44 -8.63 2.25 6.59
N LEU A 45 -9.43 2.66 7.57
CA LEU A 45 -10.87 2.36 7.61
C LEU A 45 -11.61 2.91 6.39
N PHE A 46 -11.28 4.15 5.98
CA PHE A 46 -11.86 4.75 4.78
C PHE A 46 -11.42 4.03 3.50
N GLY A 47 -10.26 3.38 3.50
CA GLY A 47 -9.76 2.60 2.37
C GLY A 47 -10.69 1.45 1.99
N SER A 48 -11.21 0.72 2.97
CA SER A 48 -12.18 -0.35 2.72
C SER A 48 -13.49 0.19 2.14
N MET A 49 -13.96 1.33 2.63
CA MET A 49 -15.16 2.01 2.08
C MET A 49 -14.91 2.50 0.66
N LEU A 50 -13.72 3.06 0.39
CA LEU A 50 -13.31 3.49 -0.94
C LEU A 50 -13.30 2.32 -1.93
N ALA A 51 -12.76 1.16 -1.54
CA ALA A 51 -12.76 -0.04 -2.37
C ALA A 51 -14.18 -0.47 -2.74
N LEU A 52 -15.12 -0.47 -1.77
CA LEU A 52 -16.53 -0.79 -2.02
C LEU A 52 -17.20 0.22 -2.95
N ALA A 53 -16.93 1.51 -2.77
CA ALA A 53 -17.49 2.58 -3.60
C ALA A 53 -16.99 2.47 -5.05
N VAL A 54 -15.70 2.23 -5.26
CA VAL A 54 -15.09 2.07 -6.58
C VAL A 54 -15.58 0.77 -7.25
N ASN A 55 -15.78 -0.31 -6.50
CA ASN A 55 -16.28 -1.59 -7.02
C ASN A 55 -17.69 -1.47 -7.67
N ARG A 56 -18.49 -0.49 -7.25
CA ARG A 56 -19.78 -0.19 -7.90
C ARG A 56 -19.63 0.27 -9.34
N LYS A 57 -18.50 0.91 -9.68
CA LYS A 57 -18.20 1.45 -11.02
C LYS A 57 -17.25 0.54 -11.81
N ILE A 58 -16.24 0.01 -11.16
CA ILE A 58 -15.20 -0.84 -11.76
C ILE A 58 -15.35 -2.24 -11.16
N ARG A 59 -15.96 -3.16 -11.91
CA ARG A 59 -16.16 -4.56 -11.47
C ARG A 59 -14.94 -5.45 -11.70
N ASP A 60 -13.96 -5.02 -12.48
CA ASP A 60 -12.73 -5.76 -12.71
C ASP A 60 -11.73 -5.46 -11.59
N TYR A 61 -11.53 -6.42 -10.67
CA TYR A 61 -10.62 -6.29 -9.52
C TYR A 61 -9.16 -6.04 -9.93
N ARG A 62 -8.72 -6.47 -11.14
CA ARG A 62 -7.36 -6.24 -11.64
C ARG A 62 -7.16 -4.78 -12.01
N LEU A 63 -8.11 -4.23 -12.75
CA LEU A 63 -8.11 -2.82 -13.09
C LEU A 63 -8.23 -1.96 -11.84
N MET A 64 -9.10 -2.35 -10.91
CA MET A 64 -9.29 -1.63 -9.66
C MET A 64 -8.02 -1.60 -8.80
N ALA A 65 -7.34 -2.74 -8.66
CA ALA A 65 -6.05 -2.78 -7.98
C ALA A 65 -5.00 -1.92 -8.71
N GLY A 66 -4.93 -1.98 -10.04
CA GLY A 66 -4.04 -1.15 -10.84
C GLY A 66 -4.26 0.35 -10.62
N VAL A 67 -5.52 0.80 -10.64
CA VAL A 67 -5.88 2.21 -10.41
C VAL A 67 -5.46 2.66 -9.00
N PHE A 68 -5.70 1.84 -7.98
CA PHE A 68 -5.26 2.17 -6.63
C PHE A 68 -3.73 2.21 -6.51
N TYR A 69 -3.00 1.33 -7.18
CA TYR A 69 -1.54 1.36 -7.20
C TYR A 69 -0.99 2.59 -7.96
N VAL A 70 -1.67 3.07 -8.99
CA VAL A 70 -1.31 4.35 -9.63
C VAL A 70 -1.44 5.49 -8.62
N GLY A 71 -2.57 5.61 -7.93
CA GLY A 71 -2.76 6.61 -6.88
C GLY A 71 -1.72 6.51 -5.77
N LEU A 72 -1.42 5.26 -5.32
CA LEU A 72 -0.39 4.99 -4.33
C LEU A 72 0.99 5.47 -4.79
N SER A 73 1.36 5.22 -6.04
CA SER A 73 2.63 5.66 -6.62
C SER A 73 2.74 7.18 -6.66
N PHE A 74 1.66 7.89 -7.04
CA PHE A 74 1.64 9.36 -6.99
C PHE A 74 1.84 9.91 -5.58
N CYS A 75 1.17 9.32 -4.58
CA CYS A 75 1.31 9.76 -3.19
C CYS A 75 2.69 9.44 -2.61
N LEU A 76 3.29 8.30 -2.96
CA LEU A 76 4.68 7.96 -2.59
C LEU A 76 5.69 8.91 -3.23
N GLY A 77 5.48 9.30 -4.49
CA GLY A 77 6.27 10.33 -5.15
C GLY A 77 6.14 11.69 -4.45
N GLY A 78 4.92 12.07 -4.07
CA GLY A 78 4.67 13.28 -3.25
C GLY A 78 5.37 13.21 -1.89
N LEU A 79 5.39 12.03 -1.26
CA LEU A 79 6.07 11.83 0.03
C LEU A 79 7.59 12.04 -0.08
N LEU A 80 8.23 11.58 -1.17
CA LEU A 80 9.64 11.87 -1.45
C LEU A 80 9.92 13.38 -1.55
N LEU A 81 9.01 14.11 -2.19
CA LEU A 81 9.14 15.57 -2.31
C LEU A 81 8.92 16.27 -0.97
N SER A 82 8.03 15.73 -0.12
CA SER A 82 7.74 16.33 1.19
C SER A 82 8.93 16.28 2.14
N PHE A 83 9.79 15.28 2.05
CA PHE A 83 11.02 15.19 2.85
C PHE A 83 12.05 16.27 2.52
N ARG A 84 11.89 16.98 1.41
CA ARG A 84 12.78 18.08 1.00
C ARG A 84 12.38 19.46 1.56
N GLY A 85 11.41 19.53 2.47
CA GLY A 85 11.07 20.80 3.16
C GLY A 85 9.58 21.15 3.23
N ALA A 86 8.67 20.23 2.91
CA ALA A 86 7.24 20.55 2.88
C ALA A 86 6.52 20.47 4.25
N GLY A 87 7.22 20.13 5.32
CA GLY A 87 6.66 20.12 6.67
C GLY A 87 5.86 18.88 7.05
N VAL A 88 5.68 18.70 8.36
CA VAL A 88 5.07 17.51 8.98
C VAL A 88 3.61 17.30 8.54
N VAL A 89 2.84 18.38 8.41
CA VAL A 89 1.39 18.31 8.11
C VAL A 89 1.13 17.69 6.75
N LEU A 90 1.86 18.12 5.69
CA LEU A 90 1.72 17.54 4.36
C LEU A 90 2.18 16.07 4.33
N THR A 91 3.25 15.76 5.04
CA THR A 91 3.74 14.38 5.17
C THR A 91 2.68 13.48 5.83
N LEU A 92 2.05 13.91 6.91
CA LEU A 92 0.97 13.17 7.58
C LEU A 92 -0.25 13.01 6.69
N ALA A 93 -0.65 14.04 5.95
CA ALA A 93 -1.75 13.96 5.00
C ALA A 93 -1.47 12.93 3.89
N LEU A 94 -0.27 12.94 3.32
CA LEU A 94 0.15 11.97 2.31
C LEU A 94 0.20 10.55 2.88
N LEU A 95 0.76 10.35 4.08
CA LEU A 95 0.77 9.06 4.77
C LEU A 95 -0.63 8.54 5.02
N GLY A 96 -1.58 9.39 5.42
CA GLY A 96 -2.99 9.02 5.57
C GLY A 96 -3.61 8.55 4.26
N VAL A 97 -3.40 9.30 3.16
CA VAL A 97 -3.92 8.93 1.83
C VAL A 97 -3.28 7.64 1.32
N ILE A 98 -1.96 7.47 1.50
CA ILE A 98 -1.25 6.23 1.15
C ILE A 98 -1.84 5.05 1.92
N SER A 99 -2.08 5.21 3.23
CA SER A 99 -2.72 4.18 4.06
C SER A 99 -4.11 3.84 3.53
N CYS A 100 -4.95 4.84 3.25
CA CYS A 100 -6.27 4.64 2.68
C CYS A 100 -6.21 3.81 1.38
N LEU A 101 -5.36 4.18 0.43
CA LEU A 101 -5.20 3.46 -0.83
C LEU A 101 -4.65 2.05 -0.64
N ALA A 102 -3.67 1.85 0.25
CA ALA A 102 -3.12 0.55 0.56
C ALA A 102 -4.16 -0.40 1.18
N TYR A 103 -4.97 0.09 2.11
CA TYR A 103 -6.09 -0.70 2.66
C TYR A 103 -7.18 -0.98 1.61
N ALA A 104 -7.42 -0.07 0.66
CA ALA A 104 -8.31 -0.32 -0.46
C ALA A 104 -7.80 -1.47 -1.34
N VAL A 105 -6.51 -1.47 -1.72
CA VAL A 105 -5.88 -2.59 -2.45
C VAL A 105 -5.98 -3.88 -1.65
N ASN A 106 -5.67 -3.84 -0.36
CA ASN A 106 -5.74 -5.02 0.50
C ASN A 106 -7.14 -5.65 0.48
N ASN A 107 -8.20 -4.85 0.62
CA ASN A 107 -9.58 -5.32 0.57
C ASN A 107 -9.93 -5.95 -0.79
N VAL A 108 -9.51 -5.32 -1.90
CA VAL A 108 -9.71 -5.85 -3.26
C VAL A 108 -9.07 -7.23 -3.40
N VAL A 109 -7.83 -7.39 -2.96
CA VAL A 109 -7.04 -8.59 -3.21
C VAL A 109 -7.39 -9.72 -2.25
N THR A 110 -7.62 -9.43 -0.97
CA THR A 110 -7.85 -10.46 0.05
C THR A 110 -9.31 -10.83 0.24
N SER A 111 -10.25 -9.95 -0.12
CA SER A 111 -11.68 -10.17 0.11
C SER A 111 -12.48 -10.23 -1.19
N MET A 112 -12.41 -9.20 -2.04
CA MET A 112 -13.27 -9.11 -3.23
C MET A 112 -12.87 -10.11 -4.32
N MET A 113 -11.57 -10.25 -4.60
CA MET A 113 -11.07 -11.16 -5.63
C MET A 113 -11.40 -12.65 -5.33
N PRO A 114 -11.22 -13.18 -4.11
CA PRO A 114 -11.64 -14.56 -3.80
C PRO A 114 -13.13 -14.78 -3.93
N LEU A 115 -13.96 -13.79 -3.56
CA LEU A 115 -15.42 -13.87 -3.68
C LEU A 115 -15.87 -13.89 -5.14
N GLU A 116 -15.25 -13.08 -6.01
CA GLU A 116 -15.60 -13.04 -7.45
C GLU A 116 -15.20 -14.33 -8.17
N LEU A 117 -14.16 -15.00 -7.70
CA LEU A 117 -13.67 -16.24 -8.30
C LEU A 117 -14.25 -17.52 -7.67
N ARG A 118 -15.22 -17.41 -6.76
CA ARG A 118 -15.79 -18.54 -5.99
C ARG A 118 -16.36 -19.66 -6.87
N ASP A 119 -16.91 -19.32 -8.04
CA ASP A 119 -17.50 -20.30 -8.97
C ASP A 119 -16.45 -21.09 -9.76
N ARG A 120 -15.19 -20.68 -9.72
CA ARG A 120 -14.07 -21.30 -10.45
C ARG A 120 -13.04 -21.95 -9.54
N VAL A 121 -12.87 -21.44 -8.33
CA VAL A 121 -11.86 -21.87 -7.36
C VAL A 121 -12.45 -21.79 -5.96
N ASN A 122 -12.04 -22.70 -5.07
CA ASN A 122 -12.41 -22.62 -3.66
C ASN A 122 -11.97 -21.27 -3.09
N SER A 123 -12.94 -20.43 -2.72
CA SER A 123 -12.70 -19.06 -2.24
C SER A 123 -11.89 -19.02 -0.95
N GLY A 124 -12.09 -20.00 -0.05
CA GLY A 124 -11.32 -20.10 1.19
C GLY A 124 -9.85 -20.42 0.93
N PHE A 125 -9.57 -21.37 0.03
CA PHE A 125 -8.19 -21.68 -0.38
C PHE A 125 -7.51 -20.47 -1.04
N LEU A 126 -8.22 -19.78 -1.94
CA LEU A 126 -7.68 -18.61 -2.61
C LEU A 126 -7.43 -17.45 -1.63
N ALA A 127 -8.35 -17.21 -0.70
CA ALA A 127 -8.18 -16.20 0.35
C ALA A 127 -6.98 -16.51 1.25
N GLY A 128 -6.80 -17.77 1.66
CA GLY A 128 -5.65 -18.21 2.44
C GLY A 128 -4.33 -18.01 1.69
N LEU A 129 -4.31 -18.34 0.40
CA LEU A 129 -3.14 -18.16 -0.46
C LEU A 129 -2.78 -16.68 -0.65
N MET A 130 -3.78 -15.80 -0.85
CA MET A 130 -3.56 -14.36 -0.93
C MET A 130 -3.05 -13.81 0.39
N ASN A 131 -3.62 -14.25 1.52
CA ASN A 131 -3.19 -13.84 2.84
C ASN A 131 -1.75 -14.29 3.15
N SER A 132 -1.36 -15.50 2.75
CA SER A 132 0.03 -15.96 2.87
C SER A 132 0.99 -15.06 2.08
N ALA A 133 0.61 -14.63 0.88
CA ALA A 133 1.40 -13.70 0.09
C ALA A 133 1.52 -12.32 0.77
N THR A 134 0.48 -11.85 1.46
CA THR A 134 0.56 -10.59 2.22
C THR A 134 1.58 -10.69 3.36
N TYR A 135 1.66 -11.80 4.08
CA TYR A 135 2.65 -12.01 5.14
C TYR A 135 4.09 -12.04 4.62
N ILE A 136 4.32 -12.59 3.43
CA ILE A 136 5.65 -12.52 2.79
C ILE A 136 6.03 -11.05 2.56
N GLY A 137 5.11 -10.23 2.06
CA GLY A 137 5.31 -8.79 1.90
C GLY A 137 5.61 -8.07 3.21
N SER A 138 4.85 -8.36 4.26
CA SER A 138 5.03 -7.79 5.60
C SER A 138 6.42 -8.13 6.17
N THR A 139 6.83 -9.39 6.07
CA THR A 139 8.15 -9.84 6.54
C THR A 139 9.27 -9.16 5.78
N ALA A 140 9.16 -9.09 4.45
CA ALA A 140 10.12 -8.41 3.61
C ALA A 140 10.24 -6.91 3.95
N SER A 141 9.14 -6.24 4.28
CA SER A 141 9.14 -4.83 4.68
C SER A 141 9.78 -4.62 6.05
N ALA A 142 9.47 -5.46 7.03
CA ALA A 142 9.98 -5.31 8.39
C ALA A 142 11.51 -5.40 8.44
N TYR A 143 12.09 -6.37 7.73
CA TYR A 143 13.55 -6.56 7.69
C TYR A 143 14.24 -5.73 6.62
N GLY A 144 13.69 -5.76 5.39
CA GLY A 144 14.33 -5.16 4.23
C GLY A 144 14.40 -3.65 4.30
N LEU A 145 13.30 -3.00 4.68
CA LEU A 145 13.23 -1.54 4.72
C LEU A 145 14.11 -0.94 5.84
N GLY A 146 14.20 -1.61 7.00
CA GLY A 146 15.09 -1.19 8.07
C GLY A 146 16.55 -1.18 7.61
N ARG A 147 17.01 -2.27 6.97
CA ARG A 147 18.39 -2.32 6.44
C ARG A 147 18.67 -1.29 5.35
N ILE A 148 17.67 -0.99 4.52
CA ILE A 148 17.81 0.07 3.51
C ILE A 148 17.86 1.44 4.20
N ALA A 149 17.06 1.67 5.22
CA ALA A 149 17.07 2.92 5.98
C ALA A 149 18.43 3.17 6.63
N ASP A 150 19.01 2.15 7.29
CA ASP A 150 20.32 2.23 7.94
C ASP A 150 21.47 2.52 6.95
N GLY A 151 21.39 2.00 5.73
CA GLY A 151 22.46 2.13 4.74
C GLY A 151 22.29 3.31 3.78
N ALA A 152 21.08 3.63 3.37
CA ALA A 152 20.79 4.58 2.29
C ALA A 152 19.74 5.64 2.66
N GLY A 153 19.21 5.60 3.89
CA GLY A 153 18.25 6.57 4.40
C GLY A 153 16.81 6.38 3.92
N TRP A 154 15.89 7.16 4.49
CA TRP A 154 14.44 7.04 4.25
C TRP A 154 14.02 7.35 2.82
N ASN A 155 14.74 8.20 2.10
CA ASN A 155 14.48 8.46 0.68
C ASN A 155 14.60 7.18 -0.16
N ALA A 156 15.60 6.34 0.11
CA ALA A 156 15.78 5.06 -0.57
C ALA A 156 14.65 4.08 -0.23
N VAL A 157 14.19 4.06 1.01
CA VAL A 157 13.03 3.25 1.45
C VAL A 157 11.79 3.61 0.64
N ILE A 158 11.46 4.91 0.55
CA ILE A 158 10.28 5.35 -0.22
C ILE A 158 10.46 5.08 -1.72
N LEU A 159 11.66 5.22 -2.28
CA LEU A 159 11.94 4.86 -3.68
C LEU A 159 11.70 3.38 -3.97
N VAL A 160 12.10 2.49 -3.08
CA VAL A 160 11.84 1.04 -3.22
C VAL A 160 10.35 0.75 -3.17
N MET A 161 9.62 1.35 -2.23
CA MET A 161 8.16 1.22 -2.14
C MET A 161 7.47 1.78 -3.40
N LEU A 162 7.93 2.92 -3.91
CA LEU A 162 7.45 3.54 -5.14
C LEU A 162 7.67 2.61 -6.34
N GLY A 163 8.88 2.06 -6.49
CA GLY A 163 9.21 1.12 -7.57
C GLY A 163 8.30 -0.12 -7.55
N ALA A 164 8.12 -0.73 -6.37
CA ALA A 164 7.23 -1.87 -6.20
C ALA A 164 5.77 -1.53 -6.55
N SER A 165 5.30 -0.34 -6.16
CA SER A 165 3.94 0.14 -6.45
C SER A 165 3.73 0.40 -7.94
N VAL A 166 4.70 1.03 -8.62
CA VAL A 166 4.66 1.28 -10.08
C VAL A 166 4.63 -0.04 -10.86
N LEU A 167 5.48 -1.00 -10.51
CA LEU A 167 5.47 -2.32 -11.14
C LEU A 167 4.12 -3.02 -10.97
N SER A 168 3.51 -2.92 -9.79
CA SER A 168 2.18 -3.49 -9.53
C SER A 168 1.08 -2.75 -10.30
N ALA A 169 1.16 -1.43 -10.44
CA ALA A 169 0.24 -0.63 -11.24
C ALA A 169 0.28 -1.08 -12.71
N LEU A 170 1.48 -1.17 -13.29
CA LEU A 170 1.68 -1.60 -14.67
C LEU A 170 1.17 -3.03 -14.89
N ALA A 171 1.47 -3.95 -13.99
CA ALA A 171 0.98 -5.33 -14.05
C ALA A 171 -0.56 -5.40 -13.98
N GLY A 172 -1.20 -4.59 -13.13
CA GLY A 172 -2.66 -4.54 -13.00
C GLY A 172 -3.33 -4.06 -14.27
N ILE A 173 -2.84 -2.97 -14.85
CA ILE A 173 -3.38 -2.39 -16.08
C ILE A 173 -3.14 -3.31 -17.27
N ALA A 174 -1.95 -3.88 -17.41
CA ALA A 174 -1.62 -4.82 -18.47
C ALA A 174 -2.51 -6.09 -18.43
N CYS A 175 -2.70 -6.67 -17.24
CA CYS A 175 -3.58 -7.82 -17.06
C CYS A 175 -5.06 -7.53 -17.34
N ALA A 176 -5.52 -6.31 -17.10
CA ALA A 176 -6.87 -5.88 -17.43
C ALA A 176 -7.04 -5.67 -18.95
N GLY A 177 -6.03 -5.11 -19.64
CA GLY A 177 -6.01 -4.91 -21.08
C GLY A 177 -6.07 -6.21 -21.88
N LEU A 178 -5.30 -7.22 -21.48
CA LEU A 178 -5.28 -8.55 -22.14
C LEU A 178 -6.63 -9.29 -22.09
N ARG A 179 -7.50 -8.97 -21.13
CA ARG A 179 -8.85 -9.58 -21.05
C ARG A 179 -9.86 -8.90 -21.98
N ARG A 180 -9.66 -7.63 -22.32
CA ARG A 180 -10.54 -6.91 -23.24
C ARG A 180 -10.34 -7.29 -24.71
N SER A 181 -9.17 -7.84 -25.03
CA SER A 181 -8.79 -8.27 -26.39
C SER A 181 -9.16 -9.73 -26.71
N ARG A 182 -9.74 -10.46 -25.76
CA ARG A 182 -10.30 -11.81 -25.92
C ARG A 182 -11.83 -11.79 -25.72
#